data_41ad4844003da07d6124bdf041c9ea68
#
_entry.id   41ad4844003da07d6124bdf041c9ea68
#
_cell.length_a   1.000
_cell.length_b   1.000
_cell.length_c   1.000
_cell.angle_alpha   90.00
_cell.angle_beta   90.00
_cell.angle_gamma   90.00
#
_symmetry.space_group_name_H-M   'P 1'
#
loop_
_entity.id
_entity.type
_entity.pdbx_description
1 polymer ?
#
loop_
_entity_poly.entity_id
_entity_poly.type
_entity_poly.pdbx_seq_one_letter_code
_entity_poly.pdbx_strand_id
1 'polypeptide(L)'
;MDNGSNQRRFESEFSLKMRAGKRRTYFFDVRRTKGDDFYITLTESTQEFDGDGHERHKIFLYKEDFLKFVDALNESVEHVKTELLPDYDFEQFSNDESEEEEYNNELKWE
;
A
#
# COMPACT_ATOMS: atom_id res chain seq x y z
N MET A 1 9.83 27.86 -8.26
CA MET A 1 9.65 27.38 -8.44
C MET A 1 9.00 26.58 -7.89
N ASP A 2 8.50 26.33 -7.95
CA ASP A 2 7.84 25.54 -7.50
C ASP A 2 8.30 24.22 -7.47
N ASN A 3 9.47 23.92 -7.84
CA ASN A 3 10.00 22.62 -7.77
C ASN A 3 10.04 22.10 -6.39
N GLY A 4 10.38 22.89 -5.42
CA GLY A 4 10.37 22.46 -4.06
C GLY A 4 9.00 22.08 -3.59
N SER A 5 8.06 22.87 -3.98
CA SER A 5 6.71 22.60 -3.62
C SER A 5 6.22 21.31 -4.19
N ASN A 6 6.53 21.05 -5.46
CA ASN A 6 6.14 19.81 -6.08
C ASN A 6 6.79 18.64 -5.41
N GLN A 7 8.03 18.76 -5.05
CA GLN A 7 8.70 17.69 -4.37
C GLN A 7 8.03 17.37 -3.07
N ARG A 8 7.65 18.41 -2.34
CA ARG A 8 7.00 18.18 -1.07
C ARG A 8 5.68 17.46 -1.24
N ARG A 9 4.97 17.71 -2.32
CA ARG A 9 3.73 17.01 -2.53
C ARG A 9 3.93 15.54 -2.67
N PHE A 10 5.09 15.12 -3.23
CA PHE A 10 5.32 13.70 -3.41
C PHE A 10 6.08 13.08 -2.27
N GLU A 11 6.57 13.88 -1.36
CA GLU A 11 7.30 13.32 -0.24
C GLU A 11 6.35 12.81 0.80
N SER A 12 6.70 11.70 1.40
CA SER A 12 5.95 11.13 2.49
C SER A 12 6.83 11.10 3.70
N GLU A 13 6.22 11.21 4.87
CA GLU A 13 6.96 10.99 6.10
C GLU A 13 7.41 9.56 6.20
N PHE A 14 6.67 8.66 5.58
CA PHE A 14 6.96 7.25 5.63
C PHE A 14 6.25 6.62 4.45
N SER A 15 6.91 5.68 3.78
CA SER A 15 6.34 5.04 2.61
C SER A 15 6.65 3.57 2.61
N LEU A 16 5.64 2.78 2.27
CA LEU A 16 5.84 1.37 2.03
C LEU A 16 5.24 1.02 0.68
N LYS A 17 5.86 0.06 0.04
CA LYS A 17 5.39 -0.44 -1.23
C LYS A 17 5.22 -1.92 -1.08
N MET A 18 4.12 -2.47 -1.56
CA MET A 18 3.86 -3.88 -1.44
C MET A 18 3.45 -4.42 -2.80
N ARG A 19 4.25 -5.30 -3.35
CA ARG A 19 3.90 -5.91 -4.61
C ARG A 19 2.95 -7.06 -4.37
N ALA A 20 1.93 -7.16 -5.21
CA ALA A 20 0.96 -8.20 -5.10
C ALA A 20 0.83 -8.84 -6.47
N GLY A 21 1.71 -9.76 -6.78
CA GLY A 21 1.73 -10.39 -8.08
C GLY A 21 2.48 -9.53 -9.07
N LYS A 22 2.27 -9.78 -10.34
CA LYS A 22 3.05 -9.15 -11.37
C LYS A 22 2.48 -7.83 -11.83
N ARG A 23 1.20 -7.62 -11.59
CA ARG A 23 0.55 -6.45 -12.15
C ARG A 23 -0.02 -5.48 -11.12
N ARG A 24 -0.03 -5.83 -9.85
CA ARG A 24 -0.67 -5.00 -8.84
C ARG A 24 0.35 -4.60 -7.78
N THR A 25 0.28 -3.37 -7.36
CA THR A 25 1.14 -2.85 -6.32
C THR A 25 0.32 -1.96 -5.41
N TYR A 26 0.58 -2.05 -4.12
CA TYR A 26 -0.06 -1.19 -3.15
C TYR A 26 0.97 -0.26 -2.56
N PHE A 27 0.59 1.00 -2.43
CA PHE A 27 1.46 2.00 -1.83
C PHE A 27 0.81 2.51 -0.56
N PHE A 28 1.60 2.62 0.49
CA PHE A 28 1.15 3.15 1.77
C PHE A 28 2.00 4.35 2.07
N ASP A 29 1.42 5.53 2.06
CA ASP A 29 2.16 6.75 2.27
C ASP A 29 1.59 7.52 3.45
N VAL A 30 2.45 7.86 4.39
CA VAL A 30 2.06 8.70 5.51
C VAL A 30 2.37 10.12 5.12
N ARG A 31 1.37 10.97 5.20
CA ARG A 31 1.49 12.34 4.74
C ARG A 31 1.18 13.31 5.86
N ARG A 32 1.79 14.46 5.79
CA ARG A 32 1.60 15.50 6.79
C ARG A 32 0.64 16.56 6.26
N THR A 33 -0.26 17.02 7.11
CA THR A 33 -1.14 18.10 6.74
C THR A 33 -0.49 19.42 7.10
N LYS A 34 -1.14 20.50 6.71
CA LYS A 34 -0.63 21.82 7.05
C LYS A 34 -0.62 22.07 8.54
N GLY A 35 -1.52 21.43 9.29
CA GLY A 35 -1.58 21.64 10.72
C GLY A 35 -0.76 20.66 11.51
N ASP A 36 0.23 20.05 10.85
CA ASP A 36 1.09 19.08 11.52
C ASP A 36 0.34 17.87 12.02
N ASP A 37 -0.67 17.50 11.31
CA ASP A 37 -1.37 16.26 11.54
C ASP A 37 -0.97 15.28 10.45
N PHE A 38 -1.45 14.06 10.52
CA PHE A 38 -1.04 13.03 9.57
C PHE A 38 -2.22 12.22 9.09
N TYR A 39 -2.11 11.74 7.88
CA TYR A 39 -3.06 10.80 7.33
C TYR A 39 -2.29 9.83 6.44
N ILE A 40 -2.95 8.76 6.04
CA ILE A 40 -2.33 7.75 5.20
C ILE A 40 -3.08 7.70 3.88
N THR A 41 -2.34 7.61 2.79
CA THR A 41 -2.97 7.31 1.51
C THR A 41 -2.61 5.88 1.13
N LEU A 42 -3.62 5.13 0.76
CA LEU A 42 -3.45 3.79 0.24
C LEU A 42 -3.74 3.85 -1.24
N THR A 43 -2.79 3.44 -2.04
CA THR A 43 -2.96 3.48 -3.48
C THR A 43 -2.81 2.08 -4.04
N GLU A 44 -3.79 1.64 -4.78
CA GLU A 44 -3.71 0.40 -5.52
C GLU A 44 -3.41 0.73 -6.98
N SER A 45 -2.35 0.19 -7.51
CA SER A 45 -1.96 0.42 -8.89
C SER A 45 -1.96 -0.91 -9.62
N THR A 46 -2.70 -0.99 -10.71
CA THR A 46 -2.81 -2.22 -11.48
C THR A 46 -2.41 -1.92 -12.91
N GLN A 47 -1.46 -2.69 -13.42
CA GLN A 47 -1.04 -2.54 -14.80
C GLN A 47 -2.07 -3.20 -15.71
N GLU A 48 -2.39 -2.52 -16.80
CA GLU A 48 -3.38 -3.05 -17.71
C GLU A 48 -2.79 -4.13 -18.59
N PHE A 49 -3.67 -5.05 -19.02
CA PHE A 49 -3.21 -6.18 -19.77
C PHE A 49 -2.60 -5.78 -21.11
N ASP A 50 -3.22 -4.86 -21.78
CA ASP A 50 -2.89 -4.63 -23.16
C ASP A 50 -2.13 -3.37 -23.38
N GLY A 51 -1.46 -2.84 -22.40
CA GLY A 51 -0.74 -1.63 -22.66
C GLY A 51 0.15 -1.23 -21.54
N ASP A 52 0.59 -0.01 -21.64
CA ASP A 52 1.46 0.56 -20.67
C ASP A 52 0.73 1.25 -19.58
N GLY A 53 -0.58 1.31 -19.67
CA GLY A 53 -1.35 2.07 -18.72
C GLY A 53 -1.46 1.40 -17.38
N HIS A 54 -1.75 2.22 -16.38
CA HIS A 54 -2.00 1.75 -15.03
C HIS A 54 -3.29 2.35 -14.56
N GLU A 55 -4.05 1.56 -13.84
CA GLU A 55 -5.25 2.04 -13.21
C GLU A 55 -4.95 2.19 -11.75
N ARG A 56 -5.29 3.33 -11.17
CA ARG A 56 -4.98 3.61 -9.78
C ARG A 56 -6.21 4.00 -9.02
N HIS A 57 -6.30 3.46 -7.82
CA HIS A 57 -7.38 3.79 -6.90
C HIS A 57 -6.75 4.18 -5.59
N LYS A 58 -7.21 5.28 -5.03
CA LYS A 58 -6.59 5.82 -3.83
C LYS A 58 -7.62 5.99 -2.74
N ILE A 59 -7.24 5.65 -1.55
CA ILE A 59 -8.06 5.82 -0.37
C ILE A 59 -7.32 6.72 0.60
N PHE A 60 -8.03 7.67 1.17
CA PHE A 60 -7.46 8.54 2.19
C PHE A 60 -7.94 8.06 3.53
N LEU A 61 -7.01 7.76 4.41
CA LEU A 61 -7.33 7.23 5.73
C LEU A 61 -6.83 8.21 6.77
N TYR A 62 -7.76 8.73 7.56
CA TYR A 62 -7.43 9.74 8.54
C TYR A 62 -7.19 9.11 9.91
N LYS A 63 -6.44 9.81 10.74
CA LYS A 63 -5.96 9.20 11.99
C LYS A 63 -7.10 8.75 12.89
N GLU A 64 -8.22 9.44 12.83
CA GLU A 64 -9.37 9.08 13.64
C GLU A 64 -9.90 7.70 13.30
N ASP A 65 -9.61 7.26 12.09
CA ASP A 65 -10.14 6.00 11.62
C ASP A 65 -9.10 4.89 11.57
N PHE A 66 -7.88 5.17 11.96
CA PHE A 66 -6.80 4.19 11.83
C PHE A 66 -7.15 2.87 12.49
N LEU A 67 -7.51 2.92 13.76
CA LEU A 67 -7.70 1.68 14.49
C LEU A 67 -8.94 0.95 14.01
N LYS A 68 -10.00 1.67 13.72
CA LYS A 68 -11.21 1.04 13.23
C LYS A 68 -10.99 0.37 11.88
N PHE A 69 -10.23 1.03 11.03
CA PHE A 69 -9.96 0.50 9.72
C PHE A 69 -9.14 -0.79 9.82
N VAL A 70 -8.09 -0.75 10.62
CA VAL A 70 -7.22 -1.92 10.77
C VAL A 70 -7.99 -3.07 11.40
N ASP A 71 -8.82 -2.79 12.40
CA ASP A 71 -9.61 -3.83 13.02
C ASP A 71 -10.59 -4.44 12.04
N ALA A 72 -11.26 -3.60 11.26
CA ALA A 72 -12.22 -4.12 10.32
C ALA A 72 -11.54 -4.98 9.26
N LEU A 73 -10.38 -4.54 8.81
CA LEU A 73 -9.63 -5.30 7.83
C LEU A 73 -9.21 -6.65 8.42
N ASN A 74 -8.70 -6.63 9.63
CA ASN A 74 -8.27 -7.86 10.28
C ASN A 74 -9.44 -8.81 10.46
N GLU A 75 -10.59 -8.31 10.88
CA GLU A 75 -11.76 -9.17 11.04
C GLU A 75 -12.17 -9.79 9.73
N SER A 76 -12.13 -9.00 8.67
CA SER A 76 -12.50 -9.50 7.36
C SER A 76 -11.55 -10.60 6.90
N VAL A 77 -10.25 -10.37 7.10
CA VAL A 77 -9.25 -11.36 6.72
C VAL A 77 -9.44 -12.62 7.55
N GLU A 78 -9.66 -12.47 8.87
CA GLU A 78 -9.84 -13.63 9.72
C GLU A 78 -11.07 -14.42 9.33
N HIS A 79 -12.13 -13.75 8.95
CA HIS A 79 -13.33 -14.45 8.54
C HIS A 79 -13.04 -15.34 7.34
N VAL A 80 -12.31 -14.82 6.37
CA VAL A 80 -11.96 -15.63 5.21
C VAL A 80 -11.08 -16.80 5.63
N LYS A 81 -10.11 -16.53 6.48
CA LYS A 81 -9.15 -17.57 6.86
C LYS A 81 -9.79 -18.69 7.67
N THR A 82 -10.75 -18.36 8.50
CA THR A 82 -11.29 -19.38 9.38
C THR A 82 -12.60 -19.96 8.89
N GLU A 83 -13.42 -19.14 8.22
CA GLU A 83 -14.75 -19.61 7.85
C GLU A 83 -14.89 -19.98 6.39
N LEU A 84 -14.20 -19.28 5.51
CA LEU A 84 -14.41 -19.50 4.09
C LEU A 84 -13.34 -20.34 3.44
N LEU A 85 -12.09 -20.11 3.82
CA LEU A 85 -10.98 -20.86 3.24
C LEU A 85 -10.06 -21.37 4.34
N PRO A 86 -10.58 -22.23 5.22
CA PRO A 86 -9.76 -22.62 6.39
C PRO A 86 -8.55 -23.46 6.04
N ASP A 87 -8.56 -24.12 4.89
CA ASP A 87 -7.44 -24.96 4.51
C ASP A 87 -6.47 -24.32 3.57
N TYR A 88 -6.69 -23.06 3.23
CA TYR A 88 -5.82 -22.38 2.30
C TYR A 88 -4.59 -21.86 3.04
N ASP A 89 -3.44 -22.00 2.41
CA ASP A 89 -2.20 -21.57 3.03
C ASP A 89 -1.91 -20.14 2.64
N PHE A 90 -2.37 -19.21 3.45
CA PHE A 90 -2.16 -17.79 3.15
C PHE A 90 -0.72 -17.37 3.36
N GLU A 91 0.02 -18.11 4.16
CA GLU A 91 1.38 -17.72 4.46
C GLU A 91 2.33 -17.95 3.32
N GLN A 92 1.92 -18.72 2.34
CA GLN A 92 2.77 -18.92 1.18
C GLN A 92 3.09 -17.61 0.48
N PHE A 93 2.21 -16.62 0.63
CA PHE A 93 2.44 -15.33 -0.01
C PHE A 93 3.21 -14.37 0.88
N SER A 94 3.07 -14.51 2.18
CA SER A 94 3.70 -13.57 3.08
C SER A 94 5.17 -13.87 3.27
N ASN A 95 5.61 -15.05 2.84
CA ASN A 95 7.00 -15.44 3.04
C ASN A 95 7.86 -15.36 1.79
N ASP A 96 7.42 -14.60 0.81
CA ASP A 96 8.20 -14.49 -0.41
C ASP A 96 9.27 -13.44 -0.21
N GLU A 97 10.31 -13.80 0.49
CA GLU A 97 11.33 -12.85 0.87
C GLU A 97 12.17 -12.40 -0.30
N SER A 98 12.40 -13.29 -1.24
CA SER A 98 13.22 -12.89 -2.37
C SER A 98 12.53 -11.83 -3.19
N GLU A 99 11.24 -11.95 -3.34
CA GLU A 99 10.50 -10.94 -4.05
C GLU A 99 10.53 -9.62 -3.30
N GLU A 100 10.40 -9.68 -2.00
CA GLU A 100 10.44 -8.48 -1.20
C GLU A 100 11.80 -7.83 -1.26
N GLU A 101 12.83 -8.60 -1.20
CA GLU A 101 14.17 -8.05 -1.28
C GLU A 101 14.41 -7.35 -2.59
N GLU A 102 14.00 -7.98 -3.65
CA GLU A 102 14.15 -7.38 -4.95
C GLU A 102 13.42 -6.05 -5.02
N TYR A 103 12.24 -6.04 -4.48
CA TYR A 103 11.42 -4.87 -4.49
C TYR A 103 12.05 -3.76 -3.66
N ASN A 104 12.56 -4.09 -2.49
CA ASN A 104 13.23 -3.11 -1.65
C ASN A 104 14.44 -2.54 -2.32
N ASN A 105 15.17 -3.33 -3.05
CA ASN A 105 16.30 -2.83 -3.78
C ASN A 105 15.88 -1.81 -4.81
N GLU A 106 14.79 -2.06 -5.48
CA GLU A 106 14.28 -1.10 -6.42
C GLU A 106 13.92 0.20 -5.74
N LEU A 107 13.35 0.10 -4.57
CA LEU A 107 12.99 1.30 -3.85
C LEU A 107 14.16 2.17 -3.51
N LYS A 108 15.28 1.54 -3.25
CA LYS A 108 16.46 2.29 -2.87
C LYS A 108 16.96 3.19 -3.96
N TRP A 109 16.60 2.89 -5.18
CA TRP A 109 17.09 3.68 -6.28
C TRP A 109 16.41 5.01 -6.36
N GLU A 110 15.32 5.16 -5.71
CA GLU A 110 14.61 6.39 -5.73
C GLU A 110 14.94 7.21 -4.54
#